data_5f20df94ab3a50598c98c07fc543287c
#
_entry.id   5f20df94ab3a50598c98c07fc543287c
#
_cell.length_a   1.000
_cell.length_b   1.000
_cell.length_c   1.000
_cell.angle_alpha   90.00
_cell.angle_beta   90.00
_cell.angle_gamma   90.00
#
_symmetry.space_group_name_H-M   'P 1'
#
loop_
_entity.id
_entity.type
_entity.pdbx_description
1 polymer ?
#
loop_
_entity_poly.entity_id
_entity_poly.type
_entity_poly.pdbx_seq_one_letter_code
_entity_poly.pdbx_strand_id
1 'polypeptide(L)' 'MEDNKKIVCPDCGAKILLTKDTEIGDILECSECGTEVEVVSLSPLKCRELVEEK' A
#
# COMPACT_ATOMS: atom_id res chain seq x y z
N MET A 1 -18.98 -9.84 4.58
CA MET A 1 -18.42 -9.05 4.70
C MET A 1 -17.43 -8.59 3.92
N GLU A 2 -17.08 -7.51 3.88
CA GLU A 2 -16.21 -6.98 3.02
C GLU A 2 -14.88 -7.16 3.44
N ASP A 3 -14.01 -7.38 2.61
CA ASP A 3 -12.63 -7.49 2.92
C ASP A 3 -11.93 -6.29 2.45
N ASN A 4 -12.53 -5.16 2.62
CA ASN A 4 -11.88 -3.95 2.18
C ASN A 4 -10.72 -3.63 3.05
N LYS A 5 -9.53 -3.79 2.55
CA LYS A 5 -8.33 -3.49 3.29
C LYS A 5 -7.76 -2.18 2.83
N LYS A 6 -7.20 -1.44 3.75
CA LYS A 6 -6.62 -0.16 3.45
C LYS A 6 -5.28 -0.05 4.11
N ILE A 7 -4.35 0.59 3.45
CA ILE A 7 -3.06 0.87 4.05
C ILE A 7 -2.86 2.36 4.03
N VAL A 8 -2.03 2.83 4.94
CA VAL A 8 -1.78 4.26 5.06
C VAL A 8 -0.45 4.56 4.41
N CYS A 9 -0.45 5.51 3.51
CA CYS A 9 0.77 5.91 2.84
C CYS A 9 1.75 6.45 3.89
N PRO A 10 2.98 5.95 3.91
CA PRO A 10 3.93 6.40 4.91
C PRO A 10 4.47 7.80 4.64
N ASP A 11 4.18 8.34 3.48
CA ASP A 11 4.68 9.65 3.13
C ASP A 11 3.67 10.75 3.42
N CYS A 12 2.47 10.62 2.93
CA CYS A 12 1.47 11.67 3.14
C CYS A 12 0.33 11.25 4.07
N GLY A 13 0.28 9.99 4.43
CA GLY A 13 -0.76 9.54 5.34
C GLY A 13 -2.10 9.27 4.68
N ALA A 14 -2.16 9.32 3.36
CA ALA A 14 -3.41 9.06 2.69
C ALA A 14 -3.72 7.57 2.74
N LYS A 15 -4.98 7.23 2.60
CA LYS A 15 -5.37 5.84 2.64
C LYS A 15 -5.43 5.28 1.25
N ILE A 16 -4.88 4.09 1.07
CA ILE A 16 -4.85 3.43 -0.20
C ILE A 16 -5.73 2.19 -0.10
N LEU A 17 -6.71 2.10 -0.96
CA LEU A 17 -7.62 0.97 -0.92
C LEU A 17 -7.02 -0.22 -1.65
N LEU A 18 -7.23 -1.38 -1.10
CA LEU A 18 -6.75 -2.60 -1.71
C LEU A 18 -7.92 -3.44 -2.18
N THR A 19 -7.65 -4.35 -3.08
CA THR A 19 -8.67 -5.28 -3.53
C THR A 19 -8.33 -6.62 -2.93
N LYS A 20 -9.24 -7.58 -3.05
CA LYS A 20 -8.96 -8.88 -2.52
C LYS A 20 -7.98 -9.63 -3.38
N ASP A 21 -7.66 -9.10 -4.55
CA ASP A 21 -6.65 -9.73 -5.38
C ASP A 21 -5.25 -9.26 -5.01
N THR A 22 -5.14 -8.33 -4.08
CA THR A 22 -3.84 -7.81 -3.69
C THR A 22 -3.07 -8.89 -2.93
N GLU A 23 -1.79 -9.03 -3.26
CA GLU A 23 -0.96 -10.03 -2.63
C GLU A 23 0.32 -9.40 -2.13
N ILE A 24 1.06 -10.15 -1.34
CA ILE A 24 2.34 -9.68 -0.85
C ILE A 24 3.26 -9.51 -2.05
N GLY A 25 3.92 -8.37 -2.11
CA GLY A 25 4.79 -8.06 -3.23
C GLY A 25 4.15 -7.14 -4.25
N ASP A 26 2.86 -6.88 -4.10
CA ASP A 26 2.19 -5.98 -5.02
C ASP A 26 2.65 -4.57 -4.78
N ILE A 27 2.75 -3.81 -5.85
CA ILE A 27 3.16 -2.41 -5.78
C ILE A 27 1.93 -1.54 -5.98
N LEU A 28 1.72 -0.62 -5.06
CA LEU A 28 0.59 0.28 -5.13
C LEU A 28 1.11 1.70 -5.19
N GLU A 29 0.34 2.56 -5.79
CA GLU A 29 0.75 3.94 -5.92
C GLU A 29 -0.23 4.83 -5.20
N CYS A 30 0.26 5.72 -4.36
CA CYS A 30 -0.58 6.67 -3.65
C CYS A 30 -1.05 7.74 -4.62
N SER A 31 -2.35 7.96 -4.67
CA SER A 31 -2.87 8.96 -5.58
C SER A 31 -2.75 10.36 -5.02
N GLU A 32 -2.32 10.50 -3.75
CA GLU A 32 -2.19 11.81 -3.17
C GLU A 32 -0.80 12.37 -3.38
N CYS A 33 0.22 11.59 -3.11
CA CYS A 33 1.58 12.06 -3.24
C CYS A 33 2.37 11.34 -4.31
N GLY A 34 1.83 10.28 -4.86
CA GLY A 34 2.52 9.57 -5.92
C GLY A 34 3.58 8.59 -5.44
N THR A 35 3.67 8.38 -4.15
CA THR A 35 4.66 7.47 -3.61
C THR A 35 4.22 6.03 -3.87
N GLU A 36 5.16 5.19 -4.26
CA GLU A 36 4.85 3.79 -4.47
C GLU A 36 5.16 3.03 -3.22
N VAL A 37 4.32 2.08 -2.88
CA VAL A 37 4.51 1.26 -1.70
C VAL A 37 4.37 -0.20 -2.10
N GLU A 38 5.03 -1.05 -1.35
CA GLU A 38 5.00 -2.47 -1.62
C GLU A 38 4.33 -3.17 -0.46
N VAL A 39 3.41 -4.06 -0.75
CA VAL A 39 2.72 -4.81 0.28
C VAL A 39 3.68 -5.87 0.81
N VAL A 40 3.99 -5.79 2.10
CA VAL A 40 4.91 -6.74 2.70
C VAL A 40 4.19 -7.75 3.59
N SER A 41 2.96 -7.47 3.95
CA SER A 41 2.20 -8.40 4.78
C SER A 41 0.72 -8.12 4.58
N LEU A 42 -0.09 -9.16 4.66
CA LEU A 42 -1.53 -8.97 4.52
C LEU A 42 -2.26 -9.14 5.85
N SER A 43 -1.66 -9.84 6.78
CA SER A 43 -2.32 -10.07 8.05
C SER A 43 -1.30 -10.12 9.17
N PRO A 44 -1.07 -9.00 9.82
CA PRO A 44 -1.72 -7.72 9.63
C PRO A 44 -1.26 -7.05 8.36
N LEU A 45 -2.08 -6.16 7.85
CA LEU A 45 -1.78 -5.53 6.59
C LEU A 45 -0.70 -4.49 6.77
N LYS A 46 0.39 -4.65 6.08
CA LYS A 46 1.51 -3.72 6.18
C LYS A 46 2.11 -3.50 4.81
N CYS A 47 2.73 -2.37 4.64
CA CYS A 47 3.41 -2.05 3.41
C CYS A 47 4.64 -1.24 3.74
N ARG A 48 5.49 -1.06 2.76
CA ARG A 48 6.66 -0.24 2.95
C ARG A 48 6.80 0.70 1.76
N GLU A 49 7.45 1.81 2.02
CA GLU A 49 7.63 2.80 0.98
C GLU A 49 8.76 2.40 0.07
N LEU A 50 8.55 2.52 -1.23
CA LEU A 50 9.58 2.24 -2.20
C LEU A 50 10.22 3.56 -2.59
N VAL A 51 11.50 3.71 -2.27
CA VAL A 51 12.19 4.94 -2.56
C VAL A 51 13.15 4.67 -3.70
N GLU A 52 13.03 5.47 -4.76
CA GLU A 52 13.89 5.31 -5.87
C GLU A 52 15.06 6.17 -5.66
N GLU A 53 16.20 5.59 -5.55
CA GLU A 53 17.38 6.38 -5.37
C GLU A 53 18.27 6.24 -6.52
N LYS A 54 19.01 7.26 -6.81
CA LYS A 54 19.90 7.21 -7.93
C LYS A 54 21.29 7.15 -7.56
#